data_6428e0e30f9c1eb85297b56b06ea3b02
#
_entry.id   6428e0e30f9c1eb85297b56b06ea3b02
#
_cell.length_a   1.000
_cell.length_b   1.000
_cell.length_c   1.000
_cell.angle_alpha   90.00
_cell.angle_beta   90.00
_cell.angle_gamma   90.00
#
_symmetry.space_group_name_H-M   'P 1'
#
loop_
_entity.id
_entity.type
_entity.pdbx_description
1 polymer ?
#
loop_
_entity_poly.entity_id
_entity_poly.type
_entity_poly.pdbx_seq_one_letter_code
_entity_poly.pdbx_strand_id
1 'polypeptide(L)'
;SAHRSLSPEQRAKQLGGDTYKLASRMTIVTPKCAWDAILKEDPYPVKAGYLVGTNPVVSRANAKEVYAALKKLDFLAVSDFFMTPTAELADVFLPAGTWLEQDHVADNWKFHGYVLARQKVVEIGECWQDHKIFMELGKRMGQQWWDTVEDALDWLLEPTGLNWEQFKRKGFLKGEMKYYKYKEKGFSTPTRKVELYSTTIESWGADPLPKYTELTESPVSQPELAVAYPYILNCGLRTPTFFHSANRQLPWLREIRPDPIVEIHPETAKQHAIEEGDWIWIESPRGRAKMRTKLNQGIDPRVVVAEHAWWYPEIKTPDHGWDISNINMLTDNAHESMDPLMGATNLRALLCKIYRCEDE
;
A
#
# COMPACT_ATOMS: atom_id res chain seq x y z
N SER A 1 -19.38 8.61 -8.63
CA SER A 1 -18.06 8.52 -7.97
C SER A 1 -17.77 9.83 -7.27
N ALA A 2 -17.02 9.82 -6.18
CA ALA A 2 -16.65 11.01 -5.42
C ALA A 2 -15.97 12.09 -6.31
N HIS A 3 -15.22 11.70 -7.34
CA HIS A 3 -14.64 12.62 -8.32
C HIS A 3 -15.71 13.49 -9.04
N ARG A 4 -16.93 12.98 -9.25
CA ARG A 4 -18.01 13.76 -9.89
C ARG A 4 -18.60 14.80 -8.95
N SER A 5 -18.40 14.67 -7.65
CA SER A 5 -18.88 15.62 -6.64
C SER A 5 -17.93 16.80 -6.39
N LEU A 6 -16.67 16.72 -6.86
CA LEU A 6 -15.72 17.81 -6.75
C LEU A 6 -16.09 18.97 -7.69
N SER A 7 -15.98 20.20 -7.20
CA SER A 7 -16.09 21.39 -8.04
C SER A 7 -14.91 21.45 -9.05
N PRO A 8 -15.03 22.23 -10.15
CA PRO A 8 -13.91 22.44 -11.07
C PRO A 8 -12.65 22.97 -10.38
N GLU A 9 -12.81 23.87 -9.42
CA GLU A 9 -11.70 24.42 -8.63
C GLU A 9 -11.02 23.36 -7.77
N GLN A 10 -11.80 22.49 -7.09
CA GLN A 10 -11.26 21.40 -6.30
C GLN A 10 -10.51 20.37 -7.16
N ARG A 11 -11.02 20.09 -8.37
CA ARG A 11 -10.33 19.21 -9.33
C ARG A 11 -9.00 19.78 -9.79
N ALA A 12 -8.96 21.08 -10.08
CA ALA A 12 -7.74 21.77 -10.49
C ALA A 12 -6.65 21.75 -9.40
N LYS A 13 -7.05 21.62 -8.13
CA LYS A 13 -6.14 21.52 -6.98
C LYS A 13 -5.81 20.07 -6.58
N GLN A 14 -6.34 19.08 -7.28
CA GLN A 14 -6.06 17.67 -6.95
C GLN A 14 -4.61 17.31 -7.27
N LEU A 15 -3.86 16.84 -6.27
CA LEU A 15 -2.47 16.43 -6.44
C LEU A 15 -2.35 15.33 -7.51
N GLY A 16 -1.51 15.58 -8.52
CA GLY A 16 -1.29 14.66 -9.64
C GLY A 16 -2.49 14.50 -10.58
N GLY A 17 -3.53 15.36 -10.46
CA GLY A 17 -4.78 15.23 -11.21
C GLY A 17 -4.61 15.31 -12.72
N ASP A 18 -3.74 16.17 -13.20
CA ASP A 18 -3.44 16.34 -14.61
C ASP A 18 -2.44 15.30 -15.15
N THR A 19 -1.55 14.81 -14.30
CA THR A 19 -0.53 13.82 -14.66
C THR A 19 -1.10 12.41 -14.67
N TYR A 20 -1.75 12.01 -13.57
CA TYR A 20 -2.26 10.64 -13.37
C TYR A 20 -3.79 10.60 -13.42
N LYS A 21 -4.33 10.78 -14.62
CA LYS A 21 -5.78 10.98 -14.85
C LYS A 21 -6.65 9.82 -14.40
N LEU A 22 -6.14 8.58 -14.43
CA LEU A 22 -6.91 7.43 -13.97
C LEU A 22 -6.96 7.38 -12.44
N ALA A 23 -5.84 7.63 -11.75
CA ALA A 23 -5.79 7.72 -10.28
C ALA A 23 -6.72 8.84 -9.78
N SER A 24 -6.63 10.00 -10.40
CA SER A 24 -7.48 11.15 -10.10
C SER A 24 -8.97 10.83 -10.27
N ARG A 25 -9.36 10.16 -11.36
CA ARG A 25 -10.76 9.73 -11.59
C ARG A 25 -11.26 8.76 -10.52
N MET A 26 -10.37 7.98 -9.92
CA MET A 26 -10.68 7.09 -8.80
C MET A 26 -10.64 7.80 -7.45
N THR A 27 -10.39 9.12 -7.41
CA THR A 27 -10.18 9.92 -6.19
C THR A 27 -8.99 9.45 -5.35
N ILE A 28 -7.96 8.95 -6.01
CA ILE A 28 -6.71 8.52 -5.40
C ILE A 28 -5.62 9.53 -5.78
N VAL A 29 -4.80 9.89 -4.82
CA VAL A 29 -3.56 10.63 -5.06
C VAL A 29 -2.42 9.63 -5.22
N THR A 30 -1.66 9.75 -6.31
CA THR A 30 -0.44 8.96 -6.48
C THR A 30 0.56 9.34 -5.39
N PRO A 31 1.11 8.39 -4.63
CA PRO A 31 1.96 8.69 -3.47
C PRO A 31 3.12 9.64 -3.78
N LYS A 32 3.76 9.49 -4.94
CA LYS A 32 4.85 10.40 -5.38
C LYS A 32 4.43 11.87 -5.39
N CYS A 33 3.21 12.17 -5.84
CA CYS A 33 2.70 13.55 -5.86
C CYS A 33 2.54 14.11 -4.43
N ALA A 34 2.20 13.26 -3.46
CA ALA A 34 2.15 13.66 -2.07
C ALA A 34 3.56 13.94 -1.51
N TRP A 35 4.53 13.09 -1.86
CA TRP A 35 5.92 13.29 -1.44
C TRP A 35 6.52 14.57 -2.05
N ASP A 36 6.24 14.86 -3.32
CA ASP A 36 6.67 16.10 -3.95
C ASP A 36 6.03 17.34 -3.31
N ALA A 37 4.73 17.27 -3.00
CA ALA A 37 4.03 18.37 -2.30
C ALA A 37 4.59 18.63 -0.89
N ILE A 38 5.06 17.59 -0.20
CA ILE A 38 5.72 17.74 1.10
C ILE A 38 7.17 18.25 0.93
N LEU A 39 7.95 17.61 0.07
CA LEU A 39 9.39 17.87 -0.05
C LEU A 39 9.71 19.11 -0.84
N LYS A 40 8.96 19.38 -1.92
CA LYS A 40 9.23 20.45 -2.91
C LYS A 40 8.20 21.56 -2.88
N GLU A 41 7.12 21.40 -2.13
CA GLU A 41 5.97 22.31 -2.07
C GLU A 41 5.28 22.48 -3.44
N ASP A 42 5.38 21.46 -4.29
CA ASP A 42 4.83 21.45 -5.65
C ASP A 42 3.61 20.51 -5.74
N PRO A 43 2.45 20.98 -6.20
CA PRO A 43 2.07 22.32 -6.65
C PRO A 43 1.74 23.30 -5.50
N TYR A 44 1.72 22.82 -4.27
CA TYR A 44 1.53 23.59 -3.04
C TYR A 44 2.04 22.80 -1.84
N PRO A 45 2.39 23.47 -0.72
CA PRO A 45 2.91 22.78 0.46
C PRO A 45 1.83 21.91 1.15
N VAL A 46 2.21 20.67 1.46
CA VAL A 46 1.49 19.81 2.38
C VAL A 46 2.30 19.76 3.68
N LYS A 47 1.71 20.26 4.77
CA LYS A 47 2.42 20.50 6.03
C LYS A 47 2.00 19.57 7.16
N ALA A 48 0.81 18.98 7.08
CA ALA A 48 0.32 18.07 8.09
C ALA A 48 -0.18 16.78 7.47
N GLY A 49 0.00 15.66 8.17
CA GLY A 49 -0.46 14.34 7.79
C GLY A 49 -1.23 13.64 8.91
N TYR A 50 -2.25 12.90 8.54
CA TYR A 50 -2.89 11.91 9.41
C TYR A 50 -2.93 10.56 8.69
N LEU A 51 -2.18 9.60 9.18
CA LEU A 51 -2.04 8.27 8.61
C LEU A 51 -2.83 7.25 9.45
N VAL A 52 -3.60 6.40 8.78
CA VAL A 52 -4.47 5.42 9.43
C VAL A 52 -4.20 4.03 8.88
N GLY A 53 -3.76 3.09 9.74
CA GLY A 53 -3.54 1.70 9.39
C GLY A 53 -2.58 1.51 8.21
N THR A 54 -1.53 2.33 8.13
CA THR A 54 -0.58 2.28 7.01
C THR A 54 0.85 2.55 7.46
N ASN A 55 1.80 1.83 6.87
CA ASN A 55 3.23 1.96 7.16
C ASN A 55 4.01 2.30 5.88
N PRO A 56 3.88 3.53 5.36
CA PRO A 56 4.46 3.93 4.08
C PRO A 56 5.98 3.87 4.03
N VAL A 57 6.71 4.09 5.13
CA VAL A 57 8.18 4.00 5.18
C VAL A 57 8.68 2.65 4.64
N VAL A 58 7.96 1.56 4.92
CA VAL A 58 8.39 0.23 4.46
C VAL A 58 7.55 -0.31 3.31
N SER A 59 6.36 0.24 3.04
CA SER A 59 5.44 -0.29 2.04
C SER A 59 5.41 0.48 0.71
N ARG A 60 6.05 1.65 0.64
CA ARG A 60 6.10 2.48 -0.58
C ARG A 60 7.49 2.47 -1.20
N ALA A 61 7.52 2.61 -2.52
CA ALA A 61 8.77 2.69 -3.26
C ALA A 61 9.60 3.91 -2.84
N ASN A 62 10.93 3.78 -2.92
CA ASN A 62 11.90 4.78 -2.48
C ASN A 62 11.71 5.16 -1.01
N ALA A 63 11.93 4.20 -0.12
CA ALA A 63 11.71 4.36 1.31
C ALA A 63 12.46 5.56 1.92
N LYS A 64 13.63 5.91 1.38
CA LYS A 64 14.40 7.09 1.82
C LYS A 64 13.66 8.40 1.57
N GLU A 65 13.05 8.54 0.39
CA GLU A 65 12.23 9.73 0.06
C GLU A 65 10.99 9.81 0.94
N VAL A 66 10.32 8.66 1.15
CA VAL A 66 9.14 8.58 2.02
C VAL A 66 9.48 8.99 3.45
N TYR A 67 10.59 8.46 3.98
CA TYR A 67 11.08 8.81 5.32
C TYR A 67 11.39 10.32 5.43
N ALA A 68 12.11 10.85 4.45
CA ALA A 68 12.43 12.29 4.40
C ALA A 68 11.17 13.16 4.30
N ALA A 69 10.18 12.75 3.50
CA ALA A 69 8.92 13.47 3.36
C ALA A 69 8.14 13.51 4.68
N LEU A 70 7.98 12.36 5.34
CA LEU A 70 7.26 12.31 6.62
C LEU A 70 7.96 13.14 7.72
N LYS A 71 9.29 13.13 7.76
CA LYS A 71 10.06 13.98 8.69
C LYS A 71 10.00 15.46 8.40
N LYS A 72 9.65 15.86 7.18
CA LYS A 72 9.52 17.28 6.82
C LYS A 72 8.16 17.87 7.18
N LEU A 73 7.16 17.05 7.48
CA LEU A 73 5.86 17.54 7.92
C LEU A 73 5.99 18.38 9.21
N ASP A 74 5.24 19.48 9.28
CA ASP A 74 5.14 20.30 10.49
C ASP A 74 4.37 19.57 11.60
N PHE A 75 3.47 18.61 11.22
CA PHE A 75 2.71 17.80 12.14
C PHE A 75 2.31 16.46 11.49
N LEU A 76 2.53 15.36 12.21
CA LEU A 76 2.15 14.02 11.80
C LEU A 76 1.39 13.30 12.92
N ALA A 77 0.15 12.90 12.65
CA ALA A 77 -0.59 11.96 13.49
C ALA A 77 -0.65 10.58 12.82
N VAL A 78 -0.52 9.53 13.61
CA VAL A 78 -0.65 8.14 13.12
C VAL A 78 -1.62 7.37 14.01
N SER A 79 -2.56 6.66 13.40
CA SER A 79 -3.43 5.70 14.06
C SER A 79 -3.09 4.30 13.55
N ASP A 80 -2.61 3.44 14.44
CA ASP A 80 -2.21 2.06 14.10
C ASP A 80 -2.35 1.16 15.34
N PHE A 81 -2.19 -0.15 15.13
CA PHE A 81 -2.19 -1.15 16.21
C PHE A 81 -0.86 -1.20 16.96
N PHE A 82 0.23 -0.87 16.29
CA PHE A 82 1.59 -1.00 16.79
C PHE A 82 2.46 0.20 16.41
N MET A 83 3.50 0.43 17.21
CA MET A 83 4.55 1.37 16.87
C MET A 83 5.36 0.78 15.70
N THR A 84 5.04 1.22 14.49
CA THR A 84 5.73 0.88 13.25
C THR A 84 6.81 1.92 12.93
N PRO A 85 7.75 1.67 11.99
CA PRO A 85 8.71 2.70 11.56
C PRO A 85 8.06 4.01 11.16
N THR A 86 6.87 3.97 10.58
CA THR A 86 6.10 5.18 10.26
C THR A 86 5.51 5.83 11.50
N ALA A 87 4.99 5.03 12.44
CA ALA A 87 4.38 5.52 13.66
C ALA A 87 5.41 6.21 14.58
N GLU A 88 6.66 5.76 14.58
CA GLU A 88 7.77 6.39 15.32
C GLU A 88 8.08 7.82 14.87
N LEU A 89 7.68 8.21 13.67
CA LEU A 89 7.85 9.57 13.16
C LEU A 89 6.72 10.52 13.58
N ALA A 90 5.67 10.00 14.22
CA ALA A 90 4.49 10.78 14.55
C ALA A 90 4.69 11.69 15.77
N ASP A 91 4.16 12.90 15.70
CA ASP A 91 4.01 13.78 16.85
C ASP A 91 2.92 13.28 17.80
N VAL A 92 1.89 12.63 17.24
CA VAL A 92 0.78 12.03 17.99
C VAL A 92 0.49 10.63 17.47
N PHE A 93 0.58 9.64 18.35
CA PHE A 93 0.13 8.28 18.09
C PHE A 93 -1.22 8.01 18.74
N LEU A 94 -2.18 7.51 17.95
CA LEU A 94 -3.52 7.14 18.41
C LEU A 94 -3.66 5.61 18.34
N PRO A 95 -3.72 4.92 19.47
CA PRO A 95 -3.87 3.46 19.47
C PRO A 95 -5.25 3.07 18.93
N ALA A 96 -5.26 2.35 17.80
CA ALA A 96 -6.47 1.89 17.15
C ALA A 96 -6.92 0.52 17.69
N GLY A 97 -8.21 0.36 17.88
CA GLY A 97 -8.80 -0.93 18.23
C GLY A 97 -8.80 -1.89 17.05
N THR A 98 -8.50 -3.16 17.32
CA THR A 98 -8.56 -4.22 16.33
C THR A 98 -10.01 -4.54 15.92
N TRP A 99 -10.20 -5.40 14.95
CA TRP A 99 -11.52 -5.82 14.50
C TRP A 99 -12.35 -6.54 15.59
N LEU A 100 -11.72 -7.07 16.64
CA LEU A 100 -12.38 -7.63 17.83
C LEU A 100 -12.87 -6.57 18.81
N GLU A 101 -12.37 -5.36 18.71
CA GLU A 101 -12.66 -4.23 19.58
C GLU A 101 -13.62 -3.22 18.94
N GLN A 102 -14.19 -3.56 17.77
CA GLN A 102 -15.00 -2.64 16.99
C GLN A 102 -16.37 -3.22 16.63
N ASP A 103 -17.42 -2.43 16.88
CA ASP A 103 -18.72 -2.61 16.25
C ASP A 103 -18.70 -2.03 14.82
N HIS A 104 -19.16 -2.80 13.84
CA HIS A 104 -19.11 -2.34 12.46
C HIS A 104 -20.12 -3.05 11.55
N VAL A 105 -20.70 -2.31 10.63
CA VAL A 105 -21.47 -2.85 9.49
C VAL A 105 -20.48 -3.18 8.37
N ALA A 106 -20.07 -4.42 8.27
CA ALA A 106 -19.04 -4.88 7.33
C ALA A 106 -19.68 -5.25 5.98
N ASP A 107 -19.43 -4.45 4.94
CA ASP A 107 -20.02 -4.62 3.60
C ASP A 107 -19.09 -5.31 2.59
N ASN A 108 -17.93 -5.74 3.01
CA ASN A 108 -16.92 -6.45 2.22
C ASN A 108 -16.90 -6.08 0.72
N TRP A 109 -16.60 -4.82 0.42
CA TRP A 109 -16.33 -4.30 -0.93
C TRP A 109 -17.51 -4.32 -1.91
N LYS A 110 -18.74 -4.49 -1.45
CA LYS A 110 -19.97 -4.49 -2.31
C LYS A 110 -20.02 -5.60 -3.37
N PHE A 111 -19.14 -6.59 -3.31
CA PHE A 111 -19.05 -7.62 -4.34
C PHE A 111 -19.86 -8.88 -4.02
N HIS A 112 -20.09 -9.19 -2.75
CA HIS A 112 -20.67 -10.46 -2.35
C HIS A 112 -22.18 -10.40 -2.05
N GLY A 113 -22.76 -9.22 -2.07
CA GLY A 113 -24.18 -9.06 -1.73
C GLY A 113 -24.52 -9.41 -0.29
N TYR A 114 -23.53 -9.43 0.59
CA TYR A 114 -23.69 -9.64 2.02
C TYR A 114 -23.22 -8.42 2.79
N VAL A 115 -23.93 -8.12 3.88
CA VAL A 115 -23.53 -7.17 4.90
C VAL A 115 -23.54 -7.90 6.23
N LEU A 116 -22.46 -7.81 6.98
CA LEU A 116 -22.23 -8.57 8.22
C LEU A 116 -22.23 -7.66 9.43
N ALA A 117 -22.83 -8.10 10.52
CA ALA A 117 -22.71 -7.47 11.82
C ALA A 117 -21.42 -7.94 12.49
N ARG A 118 -20.36 -7.14 12.41
CA ARG A 118 -19.14 -7.38 13.20
C ARG A 118 -19.34 -6.75 14.57
N GLN A 119 -19.31 -7.57 15.61
CA GLN A 119 -19.59 -7.14 16.96
C GLN A 119 -18.30 -7.09 17.78
N LYS A 120 -18.15 -6.04 18.56
CA LYS A 120 -17.11 -5.91 19.57
C LYS A 120 -17.25 -7.01 20.62
N VAL A 121 -16.16 -7.70 20.92
CA VAL A 121 -16.11 -8.81 21.88
C VAL A 121 -15.10 -8.57 23.01
N VAL A 122 -14.22 -7.59 22.85
CA VAL A 122 -13.18 -7.24 23.83
C VAL A 122 -12.91 -5.74 23.78
N GLU A 123 -12.41 -5.21 24.88
CA GLU A 123 -11.91 -3.85 25.02
C GLU A 123 -10.58 -3.89 25.76
N ILE A 124 -9.52 -3.35 25.16
CA ILE A 124 -8.17 -3.43 25.69
C ILE A 124 -7.56 -2.04 25.77
N GLY A 125 -7.16 -1.64 26.97
CA GLY A 125 -6.43 -0.40 27.21
C GLY A 125 -7.15 0.85 26.72
N GLU A 126 -6.41 1.75 26.07
CA GLU A 126 -6.89 3.04 25.60
C GLU A 126 -7.26 3.04 24.09
N CYS A 127 -7.34 1.86 23.47
CA CYS A 127 -7.63 1.75 22.04
C CYS A 127 -9.04 2.24 21.70
N TRP A 128 -9.13 3.06 20.67
CA TRP A 128 -10.40 3.50 20.11
C TRP A 128 -10.62 2.91 18.73
N GLN A 129 -11.87 2.56 18.43
CA GLN A 129 -12.23 2.20 17.06
C GLN A 129 -12.16 3.42 16.12
N ASP A 130 -11.81 3.20 14.87
CA ASP A 130 -11.59 4.27 13.88
C ASP A 130 -12.77 5.23 13.76
N HIS A 131 -14.01 4.71 13.76
CA HIS A 131 -15.22 5.54 13.71
C HIS A 131 -15.26 6.54 14.86
N LYS A 132 -14.96 6.11 16.10
CA LYS A 132 -14.93 6.99 17.26
C LYS A 132 -13.83 8.05 17.12
N ILE A 133 -12.65 7.68 16.63
CA ILE A 133 -11.54 8.63 16.43
C ILE A 133 -11.97 9.72 15.45
N PHE A 134 -12.53 9.33 14.29
CA PHE A 134 -12.97 10.29 13.27
C PHE A 134 -14.15 11.14 13.72
N MET A 135 -15.11 10.57 14.41
CA MET A 135 -16.26 11.31 14.95
C MET A 135 -15.82 12.37 15.96
N GLU A 136 -14.96 12.00 16.88
CA GLU A 136 -14.47 12.91 17.90
C GLU A 136 -13.55 14.01 17.31
N LEU A 137 -12.75 13.68 16.31
CA LEU A 137 -11.96 14.65 15.56
C LEU A 137 -12.89 15.62 14.81
N GLY A 138 -13.88 15.09 14.10
CA GLY A 138 -14.84 15.90 13.34
C GLY A 138 -15.62 16.86 14.22
N LYS A 139 -16.10 16.43 15.40
CA LYS A 139 -16.77 17.29 16.39
C LYS A 139 -15.88 18.44 16.85
N ARG A 140 -14.59 18.17 17.15
CA ARG A 140 -13.62 19.21 17.52
C ARG A 140 -13.28 20.18 16.39
N MET A 141 -13.48 19.74 15.15
CA MET A 141 -13.37 20.60 13.96
C MET A 141 -14.68 21.34 13.59
N GLY A 142 -15.70 21.29 14.47
CA GLY A 142 -16.98 21.97 14.27
C GLY A 142 -17.95 21.23 13.36
N GLN A 143 -17.70 19.98 13.02
CA GLN A 143 -18.62 19.16 12.25
C GLN A 143 -19.75 18.61 13.14
N GLN A 144 -20.95 18.48 12.55
CA GLN A 144 -22.06 17.79 13.22
C GLN A 144 -21.97 16.30 12.89
N TRP A 145 -21.64 15.51 13.91
CA TRP A 145 -21.52 14.07 13.83
C TRP A 145 -22.41 13.43 14.89
N TRP A 146 -22.64 12.13 14.76
CA TRP A 146 -23.37 11.32 15.75
C TRP A 146 -22.73 11.38 17.14
N ASP A 147 -23.51 11.24 18.17
CA ASP A 147 -22.99 11.24 19.54
C ASP A 147 -22.24 9.96 19.87
N THR A 148 -22.74 8.83 19.39
CA THR A 148 -22.14 7.52 19.61
C THR A 148 -21.87 6.80 18.28
N VAL A 149 -21.00 5.79 18.32
CA VAL A 149 -20.76 4.92 17.16
C VAL A 149 -22.03 4.16 16.80
N GLU A 150 -22.84 3.80 17.79
CA GLU A 150 -24.12 3.10 17.59
C GLU A 150 -25.12 3.95 16.80
N ASP A 151 -25.23 5.23 17.10
CA ASP A 151 -26.06 6.15 16.30
C ASP A 151 -25.60 6.22 14.83
N ALA A 152 -24.30 6.18 14.61
CA ALA A 152 -23.75 6.16 13.25
C ALA A 152 -24.05 4.83 12.52
N LEU A 153 -24.02 3.70 13.23
CA LEU A 153 -24.38 2.40 12.67
C LEU A 153 -25.88 2.30 12.41
N ASP A 154 -26.73 2.87 13.29
CA ASP A 154 -28.17 2.96 13.06
C ASP A 154 -28.48 3.76 11.80
N TRP A 155 -27.83 4.89 11.61
CA TRP A 155 -27.95 5.69 10.39
C TRP A 155 -27.53 4.91 9.14
N LEU A 156 -26.43 4.16 9.19
CA LEU A 156 -25.98 3.30 8.08
C LEU A 156 -27.01 2.22 7.73
N LEU A 157 -27.73 1.72 8.74
CA LEU A 157 -28.72 0.66 8.59
C LEU A 157 -30.13 1.14 8.23
N GLU A 158 -30.39 2.45 8.35
CA GLU A 158 -31.71 3.06 8.06
C GLU A 158 -32.35 2.56 6.76
N PRO A 159 -31.62 2.46 5.60
CA PRO A 159 -32.22 1.95 4.37
C PRO A 159 -32.69 0.48 4.44
N THR A 160 -32.28 -0.26 5.45
CA THR A 160 -32.68 -1.66 5.66
C THR A 160 -33.89 -1.80 6.58
N GLY A 161 -34.30 -0.71 7.24
CA GLY A 161 -35.34 -0.71 8.27
C GLY A 161 -34.92 -1.36 9.60
N LEU A 162 -33.63 -1.61 9.80
CA LEU A 162 -33.06 -2.16 11.03
C LEU A 162 -32.22 -1.11 11.77
N ASN A 163 -32.19 -1.22 13.09
CA ASN A 163 -31.17 -0.59 13.91
C ASN A 163 -30.04 -1.58 14.22
N TRP A 164 -28.96 -1.09 14.86
CA TRP A 164 -27.78 -1.88 15.18
C TRP A 164 -28.09 -3.07 16.07
N GLU A 165 -28.91 -2.90 17.10
CA GLU A 165 -29.30 -3.99 18.00
C GLU A 165 -30.07 -5.10 17.28
N GLN A 166 -30.98 -4.76 16.38
CA GLN A 166 -31.69 -5.74 15.58
C GLN A 166 -30.76 -6.43 14.57
N PHE A 167 -29.84 -5.67 13.98
CA PHE A 167 -28.89 -6.22 13.02
C PHE A 167 -27.86 -7.15 13.68
N LYS A 168 -27.37 -6.85 14.88
CA LYS A 168 -26.51 -7.74 15.67
C LYS A 168 -27.16 -9.13 15.87
N ARG A 169 -28.44 -9.15 16.25
CA ARG A 169 -29.18 -10.40 16.46
C ARG A 169 -29.36 -11.19 15.17
N LYS A 170 -29.51 -10.51 14.06
CA LYS A 170 -29.67 -11.14 12.74
C LYS A 170 -28.33 -11.67 12.19
N GLY A 171 -27.23 -11.04 12.51
CA GLY A 171 -25.88 -11.40 12.16
C GLY A 171 -25.47 -10.97 10.75
N PHE A 172 -26.36 -11.08 9.75
CA PHE A 172 -26.08 -10.67 8.38
C PHE A 172 -27.34 -10.33 7.59
N LEU A 173 -27.13 -9.54 6.54
CA LEU A 173 -28.12 -9.32 5.47
C LEU A 173 -27.56 -9.84 4.16
N LYS A 174 -28.42 -10.48 3.38
CA LYS A 174 -28.11 -10.91 2.02
C LYS A 174 -28.95 -10.11 1.04
N GLY A 175 -28.29 -9.41 0.13
CA GLY A 175 -28.95 -8.78 -1.00
C GLY A 175 -29.33 -9.79 -2.08
N GLU A 176 -30.28 -9.43 -2.90
CA GLU A 176 -30.65 -10.24 -4.07
C GLU A 176 -29.49 -10.27 -5.07
N MET A 177 -29.03 -11.49 -5.41
CA MET A 177 -27.98 -11.67 -6.39
C MET A 177 -28.57 -11.56 -7.81
N LYS A 178 -28.20 -10.50 -8.53
CA LYS A 178 -28.57 -10.31 -9.94
C LYS A 178 -27.39 -10.64 -10.84
N TYR A 179 -27.56 -11.71 -11.62
CA TYR A 179 -26.60 -12.10 -12.65
C TYR A 179 -26.86 -11.37 -13.96
N TYR A 180 -25.83 -11.24 -14.78
CA TYR A 180 -25.94 -10.68 -16.14
C TYR A 180 -26.57 -9.28 -16.23
N LYS A 181 -26.34 -8.43 -15.23
CA LYS A 181 -26.88 -7.05 -15.17
C LYS A 181 -26.62 -6.24 -16.44
N TYR A 182 -25.53 -6.53 -17.14
CA TYR A 182 -25.15 -5.91 -18.40
C TYR A 182 -26.12 -6.21 -19.55
N LYS A 183 -26.90 -7.29 -19.50
CA LYS A 183 -27.89 -7.62 -20.56
C LYS A 183 -28.99 -6.58 -20.62
N GLU A 184 -29.36 -5.97 -19.50
CA GLU A 184 -30.42 -4.97 -19.43
C GLU A 184 -29.85 -3.54 -19.62
N LYS A 185 -28.75 -3.22 -18.95
CA LYS A 185 -28.23 -1.85 -18.85
C LYS A 185 -26.95 -1.59 -19.62
N GLY A 186 -26.37 -2.62 -20.23
CA GLY A 186 -25.02 -2.55 -20.78
C GLY A 186 -23.93 -2.41 -19.70
N PHE A 187 -22.72 -2.26 -20.12
CA PHE A 187 -21.57 -1.97 -19.22
C PHE A 187 -21.50 -0.49 -18.87
N SER A 188 -20.85 -0.15 -17.77
CA SER A 188 -20.64 1.24 -17.32
C SER A 188 -19.53 1.95 -18.13
N THR A 189 -19.59 1.84 -19.43
CA THR A 189 -18.68 2.44 -20.41
C THR A 189 -19.46 3.42 -21.30
N PRO A 190 -18.80 4.37 -21.98
CA PRO A 190 -19.46 5.26 -22.94
C PRO A 190 -20.26 4.51 -24.00
N THR A 191 -19.73 3.41 -24.54
CA THR A 191 -20.37 2.59 -25.58
C THR A 191 -21.38 1.59 -25.07
N ARG A 192 -21.54 1.44 -23.76
CA ARG A 192 -22.33 0.41 -23.10
C ARG A 192 -21.89 -1.03 -23.39
N LYS A 193 -20.73 -1.20 -24.01
CA LYS A 193 -20.10 -2.50 -24.30
C LYS A 193 -18.80 -2.62 -23.51
N VAL A 194 -18.20 -3.81 -23.47
CA VAL A 194 -16.80 -3.97 -23.07
C VAL A 194 -15.94 -3.24 -24.09
N GLU A 195 -15.18 -2.24 -23.63
CA GLU A 195 -14.32 -1.46 -24.51
C GLU A 195 -12.91 -2.06 -24.48
N LEU A 196 -12.52 -2.73 -25.55
CA LEU A 196 -11.14 -3.15 -25.79
C LEU A 196 -10.29 -1.94 -26.24
N TYR A 197 -10.89 -1.05 -26.98
CA TYR A 197 -10.39 0.28 -27.31
C TYR A 197 -11.04 1.29 -26.38
N SER A 198 -10.26 1.96 -25.52
CA SER A 198 -10.80 2.87 -24.53
C SER A 198 -10.90 4.31 -25.04
N THR A 199 -12.10 4.74 -25.44
CA THR A 199 -12.34 6.13 -25.83
C THR A 199 -12.08 7.13 -24.70
N THR A 200 -12.17 6.69 -23.46
CA THR A 200 -11.84 7.50 -22.30
C THR A 200 -10.33 7.76 -22.21
N ILE A 201 -9.50 6.72 -22.37
CA ILE A 201 -8.03 6.85 -22.34
C ILE A 201 -7.55 7.69 -23.53
N GLU A 202 -8.12 7.46 -24.72
CA GLU A 202 -7.87 8.27 -25.91
C GLU A 202 -8.15 9.77 -25.65
N SER A 203 -9.28 10.09 -25.02
CA SER A 203 -9.63 11.47 -24.67
C SER A 203 -8.66 12.14 -23.71
N TRP A 204 -7.83 11.38 -23.03
CA TRP A 204 -6.74 11.85 -22.16
C TRP A 204 -5.41 12.02 -22.88
N GLY A 205 -5.36 11.67 -24.18
CA GLY A 205 -4.14 11.75 -25.00
C GLY A 205 -3.18 10.58 -24.80
N ALA A 206 -3.64 9.47 -24.19
CA ALA A 206 -2.88 8.24 -24.02
C ALA A 206 -3.34 7.16 -25.01
N ASP A 207 -2.52 6.12 -25.20
CA ASP A 207 -2.83 5.00 -26.10
C ASP A 207 -4.11 4.27 -25.61
N PRO A 208 -5.16 4.21 -26.42
CA PRO A 208 -6.42 3.56 -26.04
C PRO A 208 -6.36 2.04 -25.96
N LEU A 209 -5.30 1.43 -26.49
CA LEU A 209 -5.04 0.00 -26.48
C LEU A 209 -3.86 -0.34 -25.58
N PRO A 210 -3.88 -1.50 -24.92
CA PRO A 210 -2.70 -2.02 -24.24
C PRO A 210 -1.55 -2.18 -25.21
N LYS A 211 -0.43 -1.53 -24.93
CA LYS A 211 0.78 -1.58 -25.74
C LYS A 211 1.97 -1.94 -24.86
N TYR A 212 2.82 -2.84 -25.35
CA TYR A 212 4.08 -3.09 -24.69
C TYR A 212 4.95 -1.83 -24.74
N THR A 213 5.47 -1.45 -23.61
CA THR A 213 6.46 -0.39 -23.46
C THR A 213 7.62 -0.94 -22.66
N GLU A 214 8.83 -0.81 -23.19
CA GLU A 214 10.03 -1.20 -22.45
C GLU A 214 10.16 -0.39 -21.18
N LEU A 215 10.56 -1.04 -20.08
CA LEU A 215 10.76 -0.38 -18.80
C LEU A 215 11.95 0.59 -18.88
N THR A 216 11.89 1.65 -18.09
CA THR A 216 12.97 2.65 -18.01
C THR A 216 14.27 2.07 -17.45
N GLU A 217 14.19 1.00 -16.70
CA GLU A 217 15.33 0.26 -16.14
C GLU A 217 15.18 -1.22 -16.51
N SER A 218 15.90 -1.65 -17.55
CA SER A 218 15.96 -3.04 -17.97
C SER A 218 17.29 -3.32 -18.69
N PRO A 219 17.65 -4.59 -18.95
CA PRO A 219 18.83 -4.92 -19.76
C PRO A 219 18.77 -4.37 -21.18
N VAL A 220 17.57 -4.05 -21.69
CA VAL A 220 17.36 -3.52 -23.03
C VAL A 220 17.47 -2.00 -23.04
N SER A 221 16.78 -1.32 -22.10
CA SER A 221 16.75 0.14 -22.02
C SER A 221 18.05 0.74 -21.45
N GLN A 222 18.73 0.00 -20.56
CA GLN A 222 19.96 0.44 -19.89
C GLN A 222 21.03 -0.67 -19.87
N PRO A 223 21.58 -1.04 -21.03
CA PRO A 223 22.53 -2.14 -21.15
C PRO A 223 23.83 -1.93 -20.35
N GLU A 224 24.31 -0.69 -20.24
CA GLU A 224 25.49 -0.36 -19.43
C GLU A 224 25.24 -0.58 -17.95
N LEU A 225 24.07 -0.19 -17.45
CA LEU A 225 23.67 -0.45 -16.06
C LEU A 225 23.53 -1.94 -15.81
N ALA A 226 23.02 -2.71 -16.78
CA ALA A 226 22.87 -4.16 -16.67
C ALA A 226 24.21 -4.91 -16.58
N VAL A 227 25.31 -4.33 -17.02
CA VAL A 227 26.66 -4.88 -16.79
C VAL A 227 27.04 -4.80 -15.31
N ALA A 228 26.72 -3.70 -14.66
CA ALA A 228 27.03 -3.49 -13.23
C ALA A 228 26.02 -4.17 -12.30
N TYR A 229 24.76 -4.31 -12.73
CA TYR A 229 23.65 -4.88 -12.00
C TYR A 229 22.95 -5.96 -12.84
N PRO A 230 23.56 -7.17 -12.95
CA PRO A 230 23.21 -8.14 -14.00
C PRO A 230 21.93 -8.94 -13.75
N TYR A 231 21.27 -8.76 -12.61
CA TYR A 231 20.08 -9.52 -12.25
C TYR A 231 18.82 -8.65 -12.29
N ILE A 232 17.71 -9.29 -12.60
CA ILE A 232 16.37 -8.68 -12.58
C ILE A 232 15.76 -8.89 -11.20
N LEU A 233 15.52 -7.81 -10.47
CA LEU A 233 14.91 -7.80 -9.16
C LEU A 233 13.39 -7.81 -9.27
N ASN A 234 12.75 -8.78 -8.63
CA ASN A 234 11.32 -8.83 -8.36
C ASN A 234 11.07 -8.62 -6.86
N CYS A 235 10.46 -7.50 -6.48
CA CYS A 235 10.14 -7.12 -5.09
C CYS A 235 8.80 -7.66 -4.62
N GLY A 236 8.32 -8.77 -5.18
CA GLY A 236 6.96 -9.25 -4.98
C GLY A 236 6.80 -10.53 -4.18
N LEU A 237 7.87 -11.07 -3.59
CA LEU A 237 7.76 -12.27 -2.76
C LEU A 237 6.87 -12.00 -1.55
N ARG A 238 5.84 -12.83 -1.41
CA ARG A 238 4.89 -12.77 -0.31
C ARG A 238 4.94 -14.06 0.50
N THR A 239 4.91 -13.91 1.80
CA THR A 239 4.73 -15.02 2.72
C THR A 239 3.29 -15.03 3.24
N PRO A 240 2.66 -16.20 3.42
CA PRO A 240 1.35 -16.28 4.05
C PRO A 240 1.38 -15.92 5.55
N THR A 241 2.58 -15.85 6.15
CA THR A 241 2.77 -15.55 7.57
C THR A 241 2.43 -14.08 7.89
N PHE A 242 2.73 -13.14 6.99
CA PHE A 242 2.53 -11.72 7.22
C PHE A 242 1.63 -11.09 6.16
N PHE A 243 0.84 -10.09 6.58
CA PHE A 243 0.09 -9.26 5.66
C PHE A 243 0.86 -7.97 5.39
N HIS A 244 1.55 -7.88 4.24
CA HIS A 244 2.43 -6.76 3.88
C HIS A 244 3.44 -6.44 5.00
N SER A 245 3.42 -5.22 5.56
CA SER A 245 4.29 -4.79 6.67
C SER A 245 3.74 -5.16 8.05
N ALA A 246 2.52 -5.68 8.14
CA ALA A 246 1.86 -5.95 9.41
C ALA A 246 2.25 -7.31 10.03
N ASN A 247 2.00 -7.42 11.33
CA ASN A 247 2.07 -8.63 12.14
C ASN A 247 3.48 -9.16 12.47
N ARG A 248 4.55 -8.44 12.13
CA ARG A 248 5.93 -8.85 12.49
C ARG A 248 6.20 -8.75 13.99
N GLN A 249 5.35 -8.07 14.73
CA GLN A 249 5.40 -7.95 16.20
C GLN A 249 4.87 -9.19 16.92
N LEU A 250 4.16 -10.08 16.21
CA LEU A 250 3.54 -11.25 16.83
C LEU A 250 4.56 -12.39 16.94
N PRO A 251 4.97 -12.81 18.17
CA PRO A 251 6.06 -13.74 18.36
C PRO A 251 5.86 -15.08 17.62
N TRP A 252 4.66 -15.64 17.70
CA TRP A 252 4.33 -16.92 17.03
C TRP A 252 4.39 -16.86 15.50
N LEU A 253 4.21 -15.69 14.88
CA LEU A 253 4.41 -15.52 13.44
C LEU A 253 5.89 -15.34 13.12
N ARG A 254 6.63 -14.65 13.99
CA ARG A 254 8.08 -14.50 13.87
C ARG A 254 8.84 -15.82 14.03
N GLU A 255 8.35 -16.76 14.85
CA GLU A 255 8.90 -18.12 14.93
C GLU A 255 8.83 -18.85 13.58
N ILE A 256 7.73 -18.69 12.84
CA ILE A 256 7.55 -19.31 11.52
C ILE A 256 8.43 -18.63 10.46
N ARG A 257 8.58 -17.32 10.55
CA ARG A 257 9.36 -16.49 9.60
C ARG A 257 10.22 -15.49 10.37
N PRO A 258 11.40 -15.92 10.85
CA PRO A 258 12.27 -15.06 11.65
C PRO A 258 12.97 -13.97 10.84
N ASP A 259 13.32 -14.25 9.58
CA ASP A 259 14.15 -13.41 8.73
C ASP A 259 13.49 -13.07 7.39
N PRO A 260 13.86 -11.94 6.75
CA PRO A 260 13.46 -11.64 5.38
C PRO A 260 14.13 -12.60 4.41
N ILE A 261 13.40 -13.04 3.39
CA ILE A 261 13.88 -14.02 2.43
C ILE A 261 14.07 -13.38 1.05
N VAL A 262 15.16 -13.80 0.41
CA VAL A 262 15.38 -13.62 -1.02
C VAL A 262 15.53 -14.97 -1.70
N GLU A 263 14.77 -15.22 -2.75
CA GLU A 263 14.89 -16.42 -3.56
C GLU A 263 15.82 -16.16 -4.75
N ILE A 264 16.81 -17.06 -4.92
CA ILE A 264 17.74 -17.08 -6.05
C ILE A 264 17.85 -18.49 -6.61
N HIS A 265 18.19 -18.60 -7.90
CA HIS A 265 18.41 -19.90 -8.53
C HIS A 265 19.73 -20.53 -8.01
N PRO A 266 19.81 -21.88 -7.84
CA PRO A 266 21.03 -22.55 -7.39
C PRO A 266 22.27 -22.28 -8.26
N GLU A 267 22.10 -22.13 -9.58
CA GLU A 267 23.21 -21.77 -10.47
C GLU A 267 23.75 -20.38 -10.16
N THR A 268 22.87 -19.43 -9.90
CA THR A 268 23.24 -18.06 -9.51
C THR A 268 23.94 -18.05 -8.15
N ALA A 269 23.41 -18.80 -7.19
CA ALA A 269 24.04 -18.96 -5.87
C ALA A 269 25.47 -19.50 -5.97
N LYS A 270 25.68 -20.55 -6.80
CA LYS A 270 27.00 -21.14 -7.04
C LYS A 270 28.00 -20.15 -7.66
N GLN A 271 27.55 -19.27 -8.58
CA GLN A 271 28.40 -18.24 -9.18
C GLN A 271 28.95 -17.24 -8.17
N HIS A 272 28.22 -17.00 -7.09
CA HIS A 272 28.55 -16.05 -6.03
C HIS A 272 29.04 -16.70 -4.73
N ALA A 273 29.29 -18.01 -4.71
CA ALA A 273 29.64 -18.79 -3.52
C ALA A 273 28.63 -18.58 -2.36
N ILE A 274 27.35 -18.55 -2.70
CA ILE A 274 26.22 -18.38 -1.76
C ILE A 274 25.59 -19.75 -1.53
N GLU A 275 25.29 -20.06 -0.27
CA GLU A 275 24.60 -21.28 0.16
C GLU A 275 23.19 -20.99 0.67
N GLU A 276 22.38 -22.05 0.83
CA GLU A 276 21.04 -21.95 1.45
C GLU A 276 21.16 -21.37 2.85
N GLY A 277 20.41 -20.31 3.13
CA GLY A 277 20.38 -19.66 4.45
C GLY A 277 21.46 -18.61 4.69
N ASP A 278 22.38 -18.38 3.74
CA ASP A 278 23.35 -17.29 3.84
C ASP A 278 22.66 -15.91 3.85
N TRP A 279 23.22 -14.98 4.59
CA TRP A 279 22.89 -13.59 4.48
C TRP A 279 23.58 -12.97 3.26
N ILE A 280 22.81 -12.33 2.40
CA ILE A 280 23.31 -11.63 1.22
C ILE A 280 22.83 -10.19 1.17
N TRP A 281 23.60 -9.36 0.51
CA TRP A 281 23.17 -8.06 0.06
C TRP A 281 22.57 -8.15 -1.33
N ILE A 282 21.43 -7.49 -1.51
CA ILE A 282 20.87 -7.15 -2.80
C ILE A 282 21.11 -5.65 -2.96
N GLU A 283 21.73 -5.23 -4.05
CA GLU A 283 22.10 -3.84 -4.27
C GLU A 283 21.59 -3.35 -5.63
N SER A 284 21.07 -2.14 -5.67
CA SER A 284 20.73 -1.38 -6.87
C SER A 284 21.44 -0.02 -6.84
N PRO A 285 21.38 0.80 -7.89
CA PRO A 285 21.94 2.16 -7.86
C PRO A 285 21.42 3.04 -6.71
N ARG A 286 20.25 2.70 -6.16
CA ARG A 286 19.57 3.49 -5.10
C ARG A 286 19.95 3.09 -3.68
N GLY A 287 20.43 1.86 -3.49
CA GLY A 287 20.81 1.37 -2.17
C GLY A 287 20.96 -0.14 -2.11
N ARG A 288 20.95 -0.69 -0.91
CA ARG A 288 21.06 -2.12 -0.68
C ARG A 288 20.12 -2.59 0.43
N ALA A 289 19.76 -3.87 0.40
CA ALA A 289 18.99 -4.55 1.44
C ALA A 289 19.60 -5.91 1.76
N LYS A 290 19.61 -6.27 3.05
CA LYS A 290 20.18 -7.53 3.57
C LYS A 290 19.08 -8.55 3.78
N MET A 291 19.19 -9.76 3.17
CA MET A 291 18.17 -10.81 3.28
C MET A 291 18.82 -12.20 3.35
N ARG A 292 18.08 -13.16 3.89
CA ARG A 292 18.48 -14.58 3.90
C ARG A 292 18.14 -15.24 2.58
N THR A 293 19.10 -15.99 2.08
CA THR A 293 18.96 -16.74 0.83
C THR A 293 18.09 -17.97 1.02
N LYS A 294 17.19 -18.15 0.06
CA LYS A 294 16.47 -19.40 -0.18
C LYS A 294 16.69 -19.82 -1.62
N LEU A 295 17.20 -21.01 -1.83
CA LEU A 295 17.43 -21.55 -3.16
C LEU A 295 16.11 -22.04 -3.78
N ASN A 296 15.81 -21.59 -4.99
CA ASN A 296 14.60 -21.93 -5.71
C ASN A 296 14.89 -22.28 -7.17
N GLN A 297 14.79 -23.56 -7.53
CA GLN A 297 14.98 -24.05 -8.90
C GLN A 297 13.85 -23.63 -9.87
N GLY A 298 12.72 -23.14 -9.34
CA GLY A 298 11.56 -22.76 -10.12
C GLY A 298 11.61 -21.33 -10.70
N ILE A 299 12.68 -20.57 -10.43
CA ILE A 299 12.87 -19.22 -10.96
C ILE A 299 13.97 -19.19 -12.03
N ASP A 300 13.96 -18.21 -12.90
CA ASP A 300 15.02 -18.01 -13.89
C ASP A 300 16.35 -17.62 -13.20
N PRO A 301 17.51 -18.17 -13.62
CA PRO A 301 18.81 -17.82 -13.02
C PRO A 301 19.16 -16.32 -13.06
N ARG A 302 18.53 -15.56 -13.93
CA ARG A 302 18.73 -14.10 -14.04
C ARG A 302 17.84 -13.29 -13.08
N VAL A 303 16.96 -13.95 -12.32
CA VAL A 303 15.95 -13.28 -11.48
C VAL A 303 16.25 -13.47 -10.00
N VAL A 304 16.14 -12.38 -9.27
CA VAL A 304 16.18 -12.31 -7.80
C VAL A 304 14.81 -11.93 -7.29
N VAL A 305 14.21 -12.76 -6.43
CA VAL A 305 12.86 -12.53 -5.90
C VAL A 305 12.93 -12.24 -4.42
N ALA A 306 12.69 -10.99 -4.04
CA ALA A 306 12.87 -10.51 -2.68
C ALA A 306 11.54 -10.26 -1.96
N GLU A 307 11.51 -10.55 -0.66
CA GLU A 307 10.38 -10.28 0.21
C GLU A 307 10.20 -8.77 0.42
N HIS A 308 8.96 -8.31 0.45
CA HIS A 308 8.65 -6.88 0.58
C HIS A 308 8.29 -6.46 2.00
N ALA A 309 8.45 -5.16 2.26
CA ALA A 309 7.96 -4.46 3.44
C ALA A 309 8.48 -5.06 4.78
N TRP A 310 9.74 -5.49 4.81
CA TRP A 310 10.37 -6.01 6.03
C TRP A 310 10.86 -4.87 6.93
N TRP A 311 10.77 -5.08 8.24
CA TRP A 311 11.32 -4.26 9.31
C TRP A 311 11.42 -5.09 10.59
N TYR A 312 12.14 -4.59 11.61
CA TYR A 312 12.47 -5.34 12.81
C TYR A 312 11.85 -4.70 14.05
N PRO A 313 10.73 -5.23 14.59
CA PRO A 313 10.13 -4.72 15.83
C PRO A 313 11.08 -4.71 17.03
N GLU A 314 12.06 -5.64 17.04
CA GLU A 314 13.06 -5.82 18.09
C GLU A 314 14.20 -4.80 18.07
N ILE A 315 14.45 -4.14 16.95
CA ILE A 315 15.46 -3.07 16.87
C ILE A 315 14.87 -1.80 17.47
N LYS A 316 15.68 -1.15 18.32
CA LYS A 316 15.22 0.04 19.03
C LYS A 316 14.86 1.19 18.07
N THR A 317 13.88 1.96 18.51
CA THR A 317 13.44 3.20 17.88
C THR A 317 14.60 4.20 17.69
N PRO A 318 14.50 5.13 16.70
CA PRO A 318 13.31 5.37 15.86
C PRO A 318 13.24 4.47 14.60
N ASP A 319 14.27 3.75 14.26
CA ASP A 319 14.41 3.24 12.89
C ASP A 319 13.89 1.82 12.68
N HIS A 320 13.74 0.99 13.71
CA HIS A 320 13.28 -0.40 13.61
C HIS A 320 13.96 -1.22 12.49
N GLY A 321 15.19 -0.87 12.11
CA GLY A 321 15.93 -1.52 11.04
C GLY A 321 15.24 -1.53 9.67
N TRP A 322 14.39 -0.54 9.41
CA TRP A 322 13.67 -0.43 8.13
C TRP A 322 14.60 -0.25 6.93
N ASP A 323 15.77 0.34 7.14
CA ASP A 323 16.78 0.60 6.12
C ASP A 323 17.73 -0.60 5.88
N ILE A 324 17.70 -1.63 6.76
CA ILE A 324 18.57 -2.81 6.65
C ILE A 324 18.03 -3.81 5.63
N SER A 325 16.74 -4.16 5.75
CA SER A 325 16.14 -5.28 5.00
C SER A 325 14.87 -4.90 4.23
N ASN A 326 14.56 -3.63 4.14
CA ASN A 326 13.42 -3.18 3.34
C ASN A 326 13.80 -3.10 1.86
N ILE A 327 13.17 -3.93 1.04
CA ILE A 327 13.43 -3.94 -0.41
C ILE A 327 13.09 -2.61 -1.10
N ASN A 328 12.26 -1.77 -0.48
CA ASN A 328 11.94 -0.44 -1.00
C ASN A 328 13.09 0.58 -0.86
N MET A 329 14.20 0.18 -0.26
CA MET A 329 15.48 0.90 -0.37
C MET A 329 16.06 0.88 -1.80
N LEU A 330 15.64 -0.11 -2.60
CA LEU A 330 16.14 -0.38 -3.95
C LEU A 330 15.19 0.08 -5.04
N THR A 331 13.93 0.36 -4.71
CA THR A 331 12.88 0.65 -5.68
C THR A 331 12.87 2.11 -6.11
N ASP A 332 12.32 2.35 -7.28
CA ASP A 332 12.21 3.67 -7.91
C ASP A 332 10.77 4.19 -7.88
N ASN A 333 10.62 5.50 -7.70
CA ASN A 333 9.35 6.20 -7.77
C ASN A 333 9.44 7.49 -8.60
N ALA A 334 10.45 7.63 -9.46
CA ALA A 334 10.56 8.77 -10.37
C ALA A 334 9.36 8.79 -11.34
N HIS A 335 8.86 9.97 -11.67
CA HIS A 335 7.67 10.12 -12.51
C HIS A 335 7.79 9.42 -13.86
N GLU A 336 8.97 9.46 -14.47
CA GLU A 336 9.29 8.84 -15.76
C GLU A 336 9.32 7.31 -15.70
N SER A 337 9.50 6.71 -14.53
CA SER A 337 9.53 5.25 -14.35
C SER A 337 8.18 4.65 -13.96
N MET A 338 7.18 5.49 -13.71
CA MET A 338 5.86 5.05 -13.28
C MET A 338 4.87 4.92 -14.43
N ASP A 339 3.82 4.14 -14.19
CA ASP A 339 2.68 4.06 -15.11
C ASP A 339 2.06 5.45 -15.36
N PRO A 340 1.90 5.87 -16.62
CA PRO A 340 1.51 7.25 -16.94
C PRO A 340 0.04 7.57 -16.57
N LEU A 341 -0.80 6.58 -16.32
CA LEU A 341 -2.22 6.78 -16.01
C LEU A 341 -2.53 6.72 -14.51
N MET A 342 -1.88 5.77 -13.82
CA MET A 342 -2.11 5.52 -12.39
C MET A 342 -0.97 6.02 -11.51
N GLY A 343 0.22 6.20 -12.05
CA GLY A 343 1.43 6.44 -11.26
C GLY A 343 1.84 5.23 -10.43
N ALA A 344 1.60 4.02 -10.95
CA ALA A 344 2.06 2.80 -10.30
C ALA A 344 3.57 2.64 -10.53
N THR A 345 4.30 2.34 -9.45
CA THR A 345 5.74 2.11 -9.49
C THR A 345 6.07 0.74 -10.06
N ASN A 346 7.18 0.64 -10.80
CA ASN A 346 7.70 -0.65 -11.25
C ASN A 346 8.42 -1.36 -10.08
N LEU A 347 7.91 -2.53 -9.70
CA LEU A 347 8.45 -3.33 -8.60
C LEU A 347 8.91 -4.72 -9.05
N ARG A 348 8.94 -5.01 -10.36
CA ARG A 348 9.14 -6.39 -10.85
C ARG A 348 10.21 -6.54 -11.91
N ALA A 349 10.96 -5.52 -12.23
CA ALA A 349 12.01 -5.61 -13.23
C ALA A 349 13.05 -4.50 -13.06
N LEU A 350 13.45 -4.26 -11.82
CA LEU A 350 14.57 -3.38 -11.52
C LEU A 350 15.88 -4.16 -11.68
N LEU A 351 16.99 -3.46 -11.92
CA LEU A 351 18.29 -4.08 -12.03
C LEU A 351 18.97 -4.15 -10.65
N CYS A 352 19.60 -5.28 -10.36
CA CYS A 352 20.35 -5.48 -9.12
C CYS A 352 21.58 -6.35 -9.31
N LYS A 353 22.47 -6.30 -8.32
CA LYS A 353 23.52 -7.30 -8.09
C LYS A 353 23.35 -7.92 -6.71
N ILE A 354 23.93 -9.07 -6.50
CA ILE A 354 23.94 -9.78 -5.22
C ILE A 354 25.36 -10.17 -4.83
N TYR A 355 25.61 -10.23 -3.54
CA TYR A 355 26.85 -10.71 -2.99
C TYR A 355 26.66 -11.13 -1.52
N ARG A 356 27.50 -12.03 -1.05
CA ARG A 356 27.47 -12.52 0.31
C ARG A 356 27.77 -11.40 1.30
N CYS A 357 27.08 -11.37 2.44
CA CYS A 357 27.51 -10.54 3.56
C CYS A 357 28.82 -11.10 4.09
N GLU A 358 29.88 -10.28 4.15
CA GLU A 358 31.06 -10.64 4.93
C GLU A 358 30.66 -10.66 6.39
N ASP A 359 31.08 -11.67 7.13
CA ASP A 359 30.81 -11.79 8.57
C ASP A 359 31.44 -10.59 9.28
N GLU A 360 30.60 -9.78 9.94
CA GLU A 360 31.00 -8.76 10.90
C GLU A 360 31.23 -9.35 12.26
#